data_dd064491fefcb6a0d5de050e87e5017b
#
_entry.id   dd064491fefcb6a0d5de050e87e5017b
#
_cell.length_a   1.000
_cell.length_b   1.000
_cell.length_c   1.000
_cell.angle_alpha   90.00
_cell.angle_beta   90.00
_cell.angle_gamma   90.00
#
_symmetry.space_group_name_H-M   'P 1'
#
loop_
_entity.id
_entity.type
_entity.pdbx_description
1 polymer ?
#
loop_
_entity_poly.entity_id
_entity_poly.type
_entity_poly.pdbx_seq_one_letter_code
_entity_poly.pdbx_strand_id
1 'polypeptide(L)'
;MASRRVVITGMGLVSPLGNSPDALWDGLTSSRSGIARFQSLPADALPTPFGGEAGEFTGDIQQFGPLEKTVQRNIKKGLKLMCREIAMGVAAAQLALTDAGLAPGKYDPERTGVLFGSDYIMTTPDEFVAGIRRCIDEQGEFHFQRWGGEGMQEVTPLWLLKYLPNMPASHIAIYNDLRGPSNSITLREASSNLAVGEAVTTVARGAAETVVAGATGTRVHPVRTMYVQMQEQMADGTLDPPAACRPFERRRTGMVLGEGAAALILEDLEFAQARGANILAEVVGAGSSAVRQPDGIADYEESIFNALRAAMNNASMTAGD
;
A
#
# COMPACT_ATOMS: atom_id res chain seq x y z
N MET A 1 24.30 16.11 -16.87
CA MET A 1 24.89 15.12 -15.95
C MET A 1 24.39 13.76 -16.39
N ALA A 2 25.21 12.70 -16.37
CA ALA A 2 24.73 11.36 -16.64
C ALA A 2 23.68 10.99 -15.59
N SER A 3 22.59 10.36 -16.00
CA SER A 3 21.56 9.86 -15.07
C SER A 3 22.19 8.77 -14.21
N ARG A 4 21.93 8.82 -12.88
CA ARG A 4 22.40 7.78 -11.96
C ARG A 4 21.62 6.49 -12.18
N ARG A 5 22.29 5.37 -12.03
CA ARG A 5 21.62 4.06 -12.04
C ARG A 5 20.95 3.78 -10.70
N VAL A 6 19.77 3.20 -10.75
CA VAL A 6 18.94 2.97 -9.56
C VAL A 6 18.74 1.48 -9.33
N VAL A 7 19.12 1.02 -8.16
CA VAL A 7 19.07 -0.39 -7.80
C VAL A 7 18.16 -0.66 -6.61
N ILE A 8 17.62 -1.87 -6.54
CA ILE A 8 16.84 -2.39 -5.42
C ILE A 8 17.79 -3.17 -4.50
N THR A 9 17.80 -2.81 -3.22
CA THR A 9 18.69 -3.40 -2.22
C THR A 9 17.96 -4.04 -1.05
N GLY A 10 16.63 -3.91 -0.99
CA GLY A 10 15.81 -4.55 0.02
C GLY A 10 14.34 -4.56 -0.34
N MET A 11 13.65 -5.56 0.20
CA MET A 11 12.22 -5.79 -0.01
C MET A 11 11.53 -6.15 1.29
N GLY A 12 10.29 -5.68 1.45
CA GLY A 12 9.43 -6.06 2.57
C GLY A 12 7.97 -6.05 2.15
N LEU A 13 7.18 -6.96 2.67
CA LEU A 13 5.78 -7.07 2.29
C LEU A 13 4.89 -7.66 3.40
N VAL A 14 3.62 -7.38 3.27
CA VAL A 14 2.51 -8.01 3.99
C VAL A 14 1.49 -8.43 2.94
N SER A 15 1.14 -9.70 2.89
CA SER A 15 0.23 -10.23 1.88
C SER A 15 -0.62 -11.39 2.40
N PRO A 16 -1.68 -11.78 1.68
CA PRO A 16 -2.47 -12.99 2.00
C PRO A 16 -1.69 -14.31 1.90
N LEU A 17 -0.51 -14.30 1.30
CA LEU A 17 0.36 -15.49 1.17
C LEU A 17 1.49 -15.52 2.20
N GLY A 18 1.58 -14.51 3.07
CA GLY A 18 2.58 -14.39 4.11
C GLY A 18 3.24 -13.00 4.12
N ASN A 19 4.12 -12.78 5.09
CA ASN A 19 4.68 -11.47 5.40
C ASN A 19 6.20 -11.41 5.11
N SER A 20 6.68 -12.19 4.16
CA SER A 20 8.07 -12.14 3.67
C SER A 20 8.13 -12.44 2.16
N PRO A 21 9.18 -11.95 1.46
CA PRO A 21 9.41 -12.29 0.05
C PRO A 21 9.44 -13.80 -0.20
N ASP A 22 10.09 -14.56 0.65
CA ASP A 22 10.19 -16.03 0.54
C ASP A 22 8.81 -16.69 0.66
N ALA A 23 7.99 -16.30 1.66
CA ALA A 23 6.65 -16.85 1.83
C ALA A 23 5.74 -16.55 0.63
N LEU A 24 5.85 -15.35 0.06
CA LEU A 24 5.15 -14.98 -1.18
C LEU A 24 5.63 -15.83 -2.36
N TRP A 25 6.95 -15.98 -2.53
CA TRP A 25 7.55 -16.75 -3.60
C TRP A 25 7.16 -18.23 -3.54
N ASP A 26 7.25 -18.84 -2.36
CA ASP A 26 6.82 -20.22 -2.12
C ASP A 26 5.32 -20.41 -2.40
N GLY A 27 4.49 -19.45 -2.02
CA GLY A 27 3.07 -19.44 -2.32
C GLY A 27 2.80 -19.43 -3.84
N LEU A 28 3.48 -18.54 -4.56
CA LEU A 28 3.33 -18.39 -6.00
C LEU A 28 3.83 -19.62 -6.77
N THR A 29 5.00 -20.14 -6.43
CA THR A 29 5.62 -21.29 -7.12
C THR A 29 4.91 -22.61 -6.83
N SER A 30 4.28 -22.73 -5.66
CA SER A 30 3.43 -23.87 -5.31
C SER A 30 1.98 -23.71 -5.77
N SER A 31 1.64 -22.64 -6.51
CA SER A 31 0.28 -22.33 -6.96
C SER A 31 -0.74 -22.23 -5.81
N ARG A 32 -0.29 -21.80 -4.62
CA ARG A 32 -1.16 -21.56 -3.47
C ARG A 32 -1.92 -20.26 -3.66
N SER A 33 -3.22 -20.26 -3.44
CA SER A 33 -4.05 -19.05 -3.45
C SER A 33 -4.15 -18.48 -2.04
N GLY A 34 -4.05 -17.15 -1.93
CA GLY A 34 -4.35 -16.42 -0.70
C GLY A 34 -5.82 -15.96 -0.61
N ILE A 35 -6.68 -16.40 -1.54
CA ILE A 35 -8.09 -16.04 -1.56
C ILE A 35 -8.88 -17.09 -0.78
N ALA A 36 -9.63 -16.63 0.20
CA ALA A 36 -10.47 -17.46 1.06
C ALA A 36 -11.74 -16.70 1.44
N ARG A 37 -12.70 -17.40 2.06
CA ARG A 37 -13.87 -16.76 2.64
C ARG A 37 -13.44 -15.76 3.71
N PHE A 38 -14.02 -14.56 3.69
CA PHE A 38 -13.70 -13.51 4.65
C PHE A 38 -13.91 -13.98 6.09
N GLN A 39 -12.94 -13.66 6.94
CA GLN A 39 -12.98 -13.91 8.38
C GLN A 39 -13.26 -12.62 9.18
N SER A 40 -12.77 -11.48 8.69
CA SER A 40 -12.93 -10.18 9.37
C SER A 40 -14.22 -9.44 8.99
N LEU A 41 -14.93 -9.93 7.98
CA LEU A 41 -16.17 -9.34 7.47
C LEU A 41 -17.35 -10.31 7.57
N PRO A 42 -18.61 -9.81 7.64
CA PRO A 42 -19.80 -10.66 7.62
C PRO A 42 -20.03 -11.26 6.22
N ALA A 43 -19.24 -12.27 5.88
CA ALA A 43 -19.19 -12.87 4.55
C ALA A 43 -20.57 -13.28 4.01
N ASP A 44 -21.48 -13.76 4.88
CA ASP A 44 -22.84 -14.16 4.49
C ASP A 44 -23.72 -12.99 4.00
N ALA A 45 -23.35 -11.76 4.33
CA ALA A 45 -24.05 -10.56 3.90
C ALA A 45 -23.51 -9.97 2.59
N LEU A 46 -22.45 -10.57 2.03
CA LEU A 46 -21.76 -10.04 0.85
C LEU A 46 -22.07 -10.86 -0.41
N PRO A 47 -22.35 -10.23 -1.56
CA PRO A 47 -22.53 -10.92 -2.85
C PRO A 47 -21.32 -11.78 -3.24
N THR A 48 -20.09 -11.27 -3.01
CA THR A 48 -18.84 -12.01 -3.13
C THR A 48 -18.24 -12.20 -1.74
N PRO A 49 -18.41 -13.39 -1.12
CA PRO A 49 -18.09 -13.59 0.29
C PRO A 49 -16.63 -13.93 0.58
N PHE A 50 -15.74 -13.74 -0.37
CA PHE A 50 -14.33 -14.11 -0.29
C PHE A 50 -13.41 -13.03 -0.85
N GLY A 51 -12.15 -13.10 -0.46
CA GLY A 51 -11.08 -12.19 -0.90
C GLY A 51 -9.73 -12.58 -0.32
N GLY A 52 -8.72 -11.77 -0.60
CA GLY A 52 -7.37 -11.95 -0.08
C GLY A 52 -7.16 -11.15 1.19
N GLU A 53 -7.35 -11.74 2.37
CA GLU A 53 -7.03 -11.16 3.66
C GLU A 53 -5.59 -11.49 4.06
N ALA A 54 -4.81 -10.50 4.48
CA ALA A 54 -3.50 -10.72 5.10
C ALA A 54 -3.67 -11.16 6.56
N GLY A 55 -4.32 -12.32 6.75
CA GLY A 55 -4.79 -12.79 8.06
C GLY A 55 -3.67 -13.05 9.08
N GLU A 56 -2.46 -13.36 8.62
CA GLU A 56 -1.30 -13.52 9.49
C GLU A 56 -0.78 -12.19 10.06
N PHE A 57 -1.11 -11.06 9.45
CA PHE A 57 -0.72 -9.75 9.95
C PHE A 57 -1.75 -9.23 10.96
N THR A 58 -1.38 -9.27 12.23
CA THR A 58 -2.22 -8.82 13.35
C THR A 58 -1.90 -7.39 13.80
N GLY A 59 -0.79 -6.80 13.31
CA GLY A 59 -0.26 -5.52 13.77
C GLY A 59 0.55 -5.64 15.06
N ASP A 60 0.89 -6.86 15.50
CA ASP A 60 1.84 -7.04 16.61
C ASP A 60 3.20 -6.46 16.21
N ILE A 61 3.84 -5.77 17.15
CA ILE A 61 5.11 -5.08 16.91
C ILE A 61 6.23 -6.02 16.44
N GLN A 62 6.16 -7.31 16.75
CA GLN A 62 7.12 -8.32 16.29
C GLN A 62 7.04 -8.53 14.77
N GLN A 63 5.92 -8.21 14.15
CA GLN A 63 5.71 -8.34 12.70
C GLN A 63 6.31 -7.21 11.87
N PHE A 64 6.90 -6.22 12.56
CA PHE A 64 7.61 -5.10 11.90
C PHE A 64 9.12 -5.38 11.73
N GLY A 65 9.57 -6.58 12.05
CA GLY A 65 10.97 -7.01 11.94
C GLY A 65 11.80 -6.77 13.20
N PRO A 66 13.12 -7.07 13.16
CA PRO A 66 14.05 -6.90 14.25
C PRO A 66 14.43 -5.41 14.41
N LEU A 67 13.60 -4.65 15.08
CA LEU A 67 13.73 -3.20 15.24
C LEU A 67 14.65 -2.84 16.42
N GLU A 68 15.38 -1.73 16.28
CA GLU A 68 16.05 -1.10 17.42
C GLU A 68 15.02 -0.68 18.49
N LYS A 69 15.39 -0.78 19.78
CA LYS A 69 14.48 -0.52 20.91
C LYS A 69 13.75 0.83 20.83
N THR A 70 14.41 1.87 20.33
CA THR A 70 13.82 3.21 20.21
C THR A 70 12.76 3.23 19.10
N VAL A 71 13.06 2.68 17.92
CA VAL A 71 12.13 2.59 16.80
C VAL A 71 10.93 1.72 17.20
N GLN A 72 11.18 0.54 17.78
CA GLN A 72 10.12 -0.36 18.28
C GLN A 72 9.17 0.35 19.24
N ARG A 73 9.72 1.08 20.23
CA ARG A 73 8.90 1.84 21.20
C ARG A 73 8.08 2.93 20.53
N ASN A 74 8.64 3.63 19.55
CA ASN A 74 7.96 4.71 18.86
C ASN A 74 6.83 4.16 17.96
N ILE A 75 7.08 3.09 17.20
CA ILE A 75 6.04 2.42 16.42
C ILE A 75 4.93 1.91 17.34
N LYS A 76 5.27 1.20 18.43
CA LYS A 76 4.28 0.70 19.39
C LYS A 76 3.39 1.80 19.97
N LYS A 77 3.94 2.99 20.24
CA LYS A 77 3.16 4.14 20.67
C LYS A 77 2.26 4.69 19.57
N GLY A 78 2.75 4.66 18.32
CA GLY A 78 2.05 5.16 17.14
C GLY A 78 0.93 4.25 16.63
N LEU A 79 0.95 2.95 16.94
CA LEU A 79 -0.06 1.99 16.46
C LEU A 79 -1.50 2.41 16.75
N LYS A 80 -1.75 3.09 17.87
CA LYS A 80 -3.07 3.65 18.21
C LYS A 80 -3.56 4.75 17.24
N LEU A 81 -2.67 5.30 16.43
CA LEU A 81 -2.94 6.32 15.41
C LEU A 81 -2.82 5.75 13.99
N MET A 82 -2.79 4.44 13.84
CA MET A 82 -2.74 3.76 12.56
C MET A 82 -3.99 2.90 12.36
N CYS A 83 -4.62 3.03 11.20
CA CYS A 83 -5.53 1.99 10.72
C CYS A 83 -4.72 0.81 10.15
N ARG A 84 -5.39 -0.25 9.76
CA ARG A 84 -4.76 -1.46 9.22
C ARG A 84 -3.86 -1.18 8.01
N GLU A 85 -4.32 -0.35 7.07
CA GLU A 85 -3.55 0.02 5.88
C GLU A 85 -2.23 0.71 6.25
N ILE A 86 -2.26 1.67 7.19
CA ILE A 86 -1.06 2.37 7.66
C ILE A 86 -0.11 1.39 8.34
N ALA A 87 -0.64 0.52 9.22
CA ALA A 87 0.17 -0.45 9.94
C ALA A 87 0.88 -1.45 8.99
N MET A 88 0.17 -1.97 7.97
CA MET A 88 0.77 -2.83 6.93
C MET A 88 1.87 -2.09 6.14
N GLY A 89 1.61 -0.84 5.73
CA GLY A 89 2.60 -0.03 5.01
C GLY A 89 3.87 0.24 5.81
N VAL A 90 3.72 0.60 7.09
CA VAL A 90 4.86 0.79 8.00
C VAL A 90 5.61 -0.52 8.22
N ALA A 91 4.92 -1.64 8.41
CA ALA A 91 5.54 -2.95 8.57
C ALA A 91 6.36 -3.34 7.33
N ALA A 92 5.77 -3.23 6.14
CA ALA A 92 6.46 -3.51 4.88
C ALA A 92 7.73 -2.66 4.71
N ALA A 93 7.66 -1.36 5.04
CA ALA A 93 8.81 -0.46 4.98
C ALA A 93 9.91 -0.84 5.99
N GLN A 94 9.54 -1.20 7.24
CA GLN A 94 10.52 -1.65 8.24
C GLN A 94 11.19 -2.96 7.84
N LEU A 95 10.43 -3.90 7.28
CA LEU A 95 10.97 -5.16 6.76
C LEU A 95 11.94 -4.91 5.59
N ALA A 96 11.59 -4.00 4.66
CA ALA A 96 12.46 -3.63 3.54
C ALA A 96 13.76 -2.96 4.01
N LEU A 97 13.69 -2.03 4.97
CA LEU A 97 14.87 -1.40 5.56
C LEU A 97 15.78 -2.43 6.27
N THR A 98 15.17 -3.37 6.96
CA THR A 98 15.90 -4.47 7.60
C THR A 98 16.61 -5.35 6.58
N ASP A 99 15.91 -5.74 5.51
CA ASP A 99 16.44 -6.56 4.42
C ASP A 99 17.62 -5.85 3.71
N ALA A 100 17.50 -4.54 3.49
CA ALA A 100 18.58 -3.71 2.95
C ALA A 100 19.77 -3.51 3.94
N GLY A 101 19.66 -3.94 5.19
CA GLY A 101 20.66 -3.67 6.21
C GLY A 101 20.75 -2.20 6.63
N LEU A 102 19.68 -1.42 6.39
CA LEU A 102 19.58 0.00 6.72
C LEU A 102 18.83 0.21 8.03
N ALA A 103 19.42 1.03 8.90
CA ALA A 103 18.82 1.45 10.17
C ALA A 103 19.16 2.92 10.40
N PRO A 104 18.47 3.63 11.30
CA PRO A 104 18.83 5.00 11.68
C PRO A 104 20.32 5.09 12.05
N GLY A 105 21.01 6.06 11.45
CA GLY A 105 22.46 6.24 11.60
C GLY A 105 23.34 5.53 10.56
N LYS A 106 22.76 4.69 9.68
CA LYS A 106 23.49 4.05 8.56
C LYS A 106 23.27 4.74 7.21
N TYR A 107 22.54 5.82 7.18
CA TYR A 107 22.28 6.67 6.01
C TYR A 107 22.23 8.14 6.42
N ASP A 108 22.38 9.03 5.46
CA ASP A 108 22.15 10.47 5.66
C ASP A 108 20.62 10.73 5.65
N PRO A 109 20.04 11.21 6.75
CA PRO A 109 18.62 11.51 6.82
C PRO A 109 18.15 12.51 5.75
N GLU A 110 18.94 13.50 5.41
CA GLU A 110 18.61 14.55 4.41
C GLU A 110 18.68 14.01 2.97
N ARG A 111 19.36 12.86 2.77
CA ARG A 111 19.53 12.20 1.48
C ARG A 111 18.69 10.93 1.35
N THR A 112 17.88 10.63 2.38
CA THR A 112 16.99 9.45 2.39
C THR A 112 15.55 9.89 2.41
N GLY A 113 14.80 9.47 1.39
CA GLY A 113 13.42 9.88 1.15
C GLY A 113 12.40 8.75 1.34
N VAL A 114 11.11 9.10 1.21
CA VAL A 114 9.99 8.16 1.19
C VAL A 114 8.97 8.58 0.13
N LEU A 115 8.62 7.66 -0.76
CA LEU A 115 7.60 7.84 -1.78
C LEU A 115 6.62 6.67 -1.70
N PHE A 116 5.42 6.93 -1.18
CA PHE A 116 4.53 5.84 -0.79
C PHE A 116 3.13 6.01 -1.37
N GLY A 117 2.68 4.97 -2.05
CA GLY A 117 1.35 4.89 -2.64
C GLY A 117 0.29 4.42 -1.66
N SER A 118 -0.91 4.96 -1.80
CA SER A 118 -2.09 4.49 -1.08
C SER A 118 -3.35 4.74 -1.91
N ASP A 119 -4.47 4.27 -1.40
CA ASP A 119 -5.78 4.74 -1.84
C ASP A 119 -6.36 5.69 -0.77
N TYR A 120 -7.55 6.24 -0.98
CA TYR A 120 -8.24 6.92 0.11
C TYR A 120 -8.56 5.91 1.22
N ILE A 121 -8.33 6.30 2.46
CA ILE A 121 -8.54 5.44 3.63
C ILE A 121 -9.88 5.79 4.25
N MET A 122 -10.76 4.79 4.39
CA MET A 122 -12.08 5.00 4.98
C MET A 122 -12.05 4.82 6.49
N THR A 123 -12.74 5.74 7.18
CA THR A 123 -12.99 5.63 8.63
C THR A 123 -13.87 4.41 8.91
N THR A 124 -13.52 3.63 9.92
CA THR A 124 -14.39 2.54 10.38
C THR A 124 -15.62 3.11 11.08
N PRO A 125 -16.81 2.50 10.92
CA PRO A 125 -18.04 2.98 11.58
C PRO A 125 -17.91 3.15 13.09
N ASP A 126 -17.12 2.29 13.74
CA ASP A 126 -16.93 2.28 15.20
C ASP A 126 -16.39 3.60 15.75
N GLU A 127 -15.63 4.36 14.97
CA GLU A 127 -15.10 5.68 15.36
C GLU A 127 -16.22 6.70 15.66
N PHE A 128 -17.41 6.51 15.07
CA PHE A 128 -18.50 7.48 15.15
C PHE A 128 -19.75 6.96 15.88
N VAL A 129 -19.86 5.66 16.14
CA VAL A 129 -21.06 5.06 16.74
C VAL A 129 -21.46 5.74 18.06
N ALA A 130 -20.51 6.00 18.95
CA ALA A 130 -20.79 6.66 20.22
C ALA A 130 -21.33 8.07 20.01
N GLY A 131 -20.70 8.86 19.14
CA GLY A 131 -21.14 10.21 18.81
C GLY A 131 -22.51 10.24 18.11
N ILE A 132 -22.76 9.29 17.19
CA ILE A 132 -24.06 9.17 16.53
C ILE A 132 -25.15 8.88 17.56
N ARG A 133 -24.92 7.93 18.48
CA ARG A 133 -25.88 7.59 19.54
C ARG A 133 -26.23 8.76 20.45
N ARG A 134 -25.27 9.67 20.72
CA ARG A 134 -25.54 10.90 21.47
C ARG A 134 -26.49 11.87 20.75
N CYS A 135 -26.52 11.79 19.42
CA CYS A 135 -27.33 12.66 18.58
C CYS A 135 -28.71 12.04 18.22
N ILE A 136 -29.02 10.84 18.69
CA ILE A 136 -30.32 10.19 18.50
C ILE A 136 -31.20 10.52 19.72
N ASP A 137 -32.45 10.86 19.46
CA ASP A 137 -33.46 11.12 20.50
C ASP A 137 -34.21 9.85 20.93
N GLU A 138 -35.17 10.01 21.87
CA GLU A 138 -36.00 8.92 22.38
C GLU A 138 -36.91 8.29 21.31
N GLN A 139 -37.19 9.00 20.21
CA GLN A 139 -37.97 8.55 19.06
C GLN A 139 -37.10 7.79 18.03
N GLY A 140 -35.79 7.76 18.24
CA GLY A 140 -34.82 7.13 17.31
C GLY A 140 -34.39 8.03 16.16
N GLU A 141 -34.70 9.33 16.18
CA GLU A 141 -34.36 10.28 15.14
C GLU A 141 -32.99 10.91 15.38
N PHE A 142 -32.17 10.98 14.32
CA PHE A 142 -30.83 11.58 14.37
C PHE A 142 -30.90 13.11 14.16
N HIS A 143 -30.34 13.87 15.12
CA HIS A 143 -30.29 15.32 15.11
C HIS A 143 -28.88 15.84 14.82
N PHE A 144 -28.57 16.16 13.56
CA PHE A 144 -27.25 16.63 13.15
C PHE A 144 -26.79 17.89 13.91
N GLN A 145 -27.71 18.77 14.31
CA GLN A 145 -27.41 20.00 15.07
C GLN A 145 -26.74 19.73 16.41
N ARG A 146 -26.93 18.55 17.00
CA ARG A 146 -26.31 18.13 18.25
C ARG A 146 -24.86 17.63 18.05
N TRP A 147 -24.48 17.32 16.79
CA TRP A 147 -23.20 16.69 16.49
C TRP A 147 -22.02 17.50 17.01
N GLY A 148 -21.95 18.82 16.74
CA GLY A 148 -20.84 19.67 17.13
C GLY A 148 -20.66 19.81 18.66
N GLY A 149 -21.79 19.81 19.42
CA GLY A 149 -21.78 19.98 20.86
C GLY A 149 -21.69 18.69 21.66
N GLU A 150 -22.30 17.61 21.16
CA GLU A 150 -22.44 16.35 21.89
C GLU A 150 -21.72 15.20 21.20
N GLY A 151 -21.95 14.99 19.88
CA GLY A 151 -21.40 13.86 19.14
C GLY A 151 -19.87 13.89 19.01
N MET A 152 -19.31 15.04 18.70
CA MET A 152 -17.86 15.20 18.53
C MET A 152 -17.05 14.95 19.81
N GLN A 153 -17.65 15.08 20.99
CA GLN A 153 -16.99 14.80 22.27
C GLN A 153 -16.70 13.31 22.48
N GLU A 154 -17.46 12.45 21.80
CA GLU A 154 -17.30 10.99 21.85
C GLU A 154 -16.31 10.47 20.81
N VAL A 155 -15.90 11.30 19.83
CA VAL A 155 -14.95 10.90 18.79
C VAL A 155 -13.53 10.94 19.35
N THR A 156 -12.76 9.88 19.09
CA THR A 156 -11.37 9.81 19.55
C THR A 156 -10.55 11.02 19.05
N PRO A 157 -9.89 11.78 19.95
CA PRO A 157 -9.01 12.84 19.51
C PRO A 157 -7.98 12.36 18.49
N LEU A 158 -7.73 13.16 17.44
CA LEU A 158 -6.80 12.82 16.35
C LEU A 158 -7.24 11.61 15.49
N TRP A 159 -8.52 11.18 15.57
CA TRP A 159 -9.05 10.09 14.75
C TRP A 159 -8.70 10.24 13.25
N LEU A 160 -8.69 11.48 12.74
CA LEU A 160 -8.41 11.76 11.34
C LEU A 160 -7.01 11.26 10.92
N LEU A 161 -6.02 11.31 11.82
CA LEU A 161 -4.68 10.82 11.52
C LEU A 161 -4.62 9.32 11.20
N LYS A 162 -5.62 8.54 11.64
CA LYS A 162 -5.73 7.12 11.30
C LYS A 162 -6.14 6.88 9.85
N TYR A 163 -6.67 7.91 9.16
CA TYR A 163 -7.40 7.73 7.90
C TYR A 163 -6.97 8.68 6.78
N LEU A 164 -5.85 9.39 6.96
CA LEU A 164 -5.29 10.21 5.91
C LEU A 164 -4.36 9.39 5.00
N PRO A 165 -4.50 9.50 3.66
CA PRO A 165 -3.73 8.69 2.73
C PRO A 165 -2.22 9.01 2.70
N ASN A 166 -1.79 10.16 3.23
CA ASN A 166 -0.38 10.50 3.38
C ASN A 166 0.27 9.92 4.66
N MET A 167 -0.51 9.38 5.58
CA MET A 167 0.02 8.90 6.86
C MET A 167 0.96 7.70 6.76
N PRO A 168 0.82 6.75 5.81
CA PRO A 168 1.84 5.72 5.62
C PRO A 168 3.23 6.32 5.40
N ALA A 169 3.40 7.25 4.45
CA ALA A 169 4.66 7.93 4.20
C ALA A 169 5.14 8.72 5.43
N SER A 170 4.24 9.46 6.08
CA SER A 170 4.56 10.26 7.27
C SER A 170 5.07 9.41 8.44
N HIS A 171 4.40 8.30 8.74
CA HIS A 171 4.84 7.39 9.80
C HIS A 171 6.19 6.74 9.48
N ILE A 172 6.40 6.29 8.23
CA ILE A 172 7.68 5.73 7.78
C ILE A 172 8.81 6.76 7.97
N ALA A 173 8.58 8.01 7.54
CA ALA A 173 9.56 9.08 7.68
C ALA A 173 9.88 9.38 9.16
N ILE A 174 8.85 9.54 10.00
CA ILE A 174 9.01 9.87 11.43
C ILE A 174 9.80 8.80 12.19
N TYR A 175 9.48 7.52 11.97
CA TYR A 175 10.12 6.44 12.73
C TYR A 175 11.56 6.17 12.33
N ASN A 176 11.93 6.53 11.11
CA ASN A 176 13.26 6.31 10.54
C ASN A 176 14.06 7.60 10.34
N ASP A 177 13.55 8.76 10.78
CA ASP A 177 14.18 10.07 10.62
C ASP A 177 14.54 10.37 9.15
N LEU A 178 13.62 10.06 8.21
CA LEU A 178 13.82 10.35 6.79
C LEU A 178 13.42 11.80 6.49
N ARG A 179 14.37 12.64 6.09
CA ARG A 179 14.20 14.07 5.88
C ARG A 179 14.38 14.49 4.42
N GLY A 180 14.76 13.55 3.56
CA GLY A 180 14.86 13.72 2.12
C GLY A 180 13.50 13.89 1.45
N PRO A 181 13.45 13.79 0.11
CA PRO A 181 12.20 13.92 -0.65
C PRO A 181 11.11 12.98 -0.13
N SER A 182 9.92 13.55 0.14
CA SER A 182 8.77 12.80 0.67
C SER A 182 7.52 13.15 -0.13
N ASN A 183 6.81 12.12 -0.60
CA ASN A 183 5.53 12.28 -1.30
C ASN A 183 4.60 11.11 -1.04
N SER A 184 3.29 11.39 -1.14
CA SER A 184 2.22 10.39 -1.10
C SER A 184 1.43 10.42 -2.40
N ILE A 185 1.28 9.27 -3.03
CA ILE A 185 0.57 9.13 -4.30
C ILE A 185 -0.74 8.40 -4.04
N THR A 186 -1.87 9.08 -4.29
CA THR A 186 -3.22 8.53 -4.04
C THR A 186 -3.97 8.39 -5.36
N LEU A 187 -3.68 7.30 -6.06
CA LEU A 187 -4.24 6.97 -7.38
C LEU A 187 -4.70 5.50 -7.46
N ARG A 188 -5.29 4.99 -6.39
CA ARG A 188 -5.82 3.61 -6.31
C ARG A 188 -4.74 2.59 -6.72
N GLU A 189 -5.07 1.65 -7.61
CA GLU A 189 -4.20 0.56 -8.05
C GLU A 189 -2.91 1.04 -8.75
N ALA A 190 -2.92 2.21 -9.36
CA ALA A 190 -1.74 2.77 -10.02
C ALA A 190 -0.70 3.35 -9.04
N SER A 191 -1.10 3.62 -7.79
CA SER A 191 -0.27 4.32 -6.80
C SER A 191 1.08 3.65 -6.57
N SER A 192 1.13 2.31 -6.53
CA SER A 192 2.35 1.55 -6.27
C SER A 192 3.41 1.74 -7.36
N ASN A 193 3.03 1.55 -8.63
CA ASN A 193 3.95 1.69 -9.74
C ASN A 193 4.40 3.15 -9.92
N LEU A 194 3.50 4.11 -9.68
CA LEU A 194 3.84 5.53 -9.74
C LEU A 194 4.78 5.94 -8.61
N ALA A 195 4.61 5.41 -7.40
CA ALA A 195 5.53 5.67 -6.29
C ALA A 195 6.95 5.14 -6.59
N VAL A 196 7.06 3.94 -7.16
CA VAL A 196 8.35 3.38 -7.59
C VAL A 196 8.94 4.23 -8.72
N GLY A 197 8.16 4.59 -9.74
CA GLY A 197 8.64 5.41 -10.87
C GLY A 197 9.12 6.80 -10.44
N GLU A 198 8.42 7.45 -9.51
CA GLU A 198 8.87 8.74 -8.95
C GLU A 198 10.12 8.58 -8.09
N ALA A 199 10.24 7.49 -7.33
CA ALA A 199 11.42 7.19 -6.54
C ALA A 199 12.66 6.98 -7.43
N VAL A 200 12.51 6.22 -8.52
CA VAL A 200 13.56 6.05 -9.53
C VAL A 200 14.00 7.42 -10.08
N THR A 201 13.06 8.25 -10.49
CA THR A 201 13.36 9.60 -11.00
C THR A 201 14.07 10.46 -9.94
N THR A 202 13.66 10.35 -8.68
CA THR A 202 14.22 11.11 -7.55
C THR A 202 15.69 10.72 -7.29
N VAL A 203 16.01 9.43 -7.28
CA VAL A 203 17.38 8.95 -7.14
C VAL A 203 18.21 9.27 -8.40
N ALA A 204 17.67 9.00 -9.60
CA ALA A 204 18.37 9.20 -10.86
C ALA A 204 18.81 10.66 -11.11
N ARG A 205 18.02 11.64 -10.65
CA ARG A 205 18.38 13.07 -10.70
C ARG A 205 19.29 13.51 -9.55
N GLY A 206 19.62 12.63 -8.61
CA GLY A 206 20.50 12.90 -7.48
C GLY A 206 19.85 13.69 -6.33
N ALA A 207 18.52 13.76 -6.26
CA ALA A 207 17.82 14.43 -5.17
C ALA A 207 17.85 13.62 -3.86
N ALA A 208 17.98 12.30 -3.95
CA ALA A 208 18.20 11.38 -2.85
C ALA A 208 19.27 10.34 -3.21
N GLU A 209 19.85 9.70 -2.23
CA GLU A 209 20.73 8.52 -2.39
C GLU A 209 19.96 7.24 -2.13
N THR A 210 18.98 7.31 -1.23
CA THR A 210 18.12 6.19 -0.85
C THR A 210 16.66 6.65 -0.79
N VAL A 211 15.73 5.84 -1.26
CA VAL A 211 14.30 6.08 -1.15
C VAL A 211 13.58 4.79 -0.73
N VAL A 212 12.77 4.90 0.31
CA VAL A 212 11.77 3.89 0.63
C VAL A 212 10.58 4.10 -0.29
N ALA A 213 10.38 3.21 -1.26
CA ALA A 213 9.30 3.28 -2.23
C ALA A 213 8.33 2.11 -2.07
N GLY A 214 7.04 2.36 -2.07
CA GLY A 214 6.09 1.27 -1.93
C GLY A 214 4.64 1.72 -1.93
N ALA A 215 3.76 0.83 -1.54
CA ALA A 215 2.35 1.14 -1.37
C ALA A 215 1.67 0.22 -0.36
N THR A 216 0.52 0.67 0.13
CA THR A 216 -0.37 -0.09 1.00
C THR A 216 -1.81 0.14 0.62
N GLY A 217 -2.66 -0.84 0.87
CA GLY A 217 -4.10 -0.70 0.66
C GLY A 217 -4.88 -1.88 1.21
N THR A 218 -6.14 -1.61 1.56
CA THR A 218 -7.11 -2.66 1.85
C THR A 218 -8.45 -2.34 1.19
N ARG A 219 -9.06 -3.35 0.59
CA ARG A 219 -10.47 -3.37 0.24
C ARG A 219 -11.26 -4.32 1.13
N VAL A 220 -10.60 -4.87 2.14
CA VAL A 220 -11.19 -5.68 3.21
C VAL A 220 -11.54 -4.77 4.39
N HIS A 221 -12.67 -4.08 4.28
CA HIS A 221 -13.12 -3.07 5.23
C HIS A 221 -14.65 -3.03 5.24
N PRO A 222 -15.33 -2.95 6.40
CA PRO A 222 -16.80 -3.08 6.49
C PRO A 222 -17.58 -2.24 5.49
N VAL A 223 -17.25 -0.95 5.37
CA VAL A 223 -17.95 -0.03 4.45
C VAL A 223 -17.38 -0.11 3.05
N ARG A 224 -16.04 -0.16 2.91
CA ARG A 224 -15.39 -0.12 1.59
C ARG A 224 -15.67 -1.37 0.75
N THR A 225 -15.63 -2.53 1.37
CA THR A 225 -15.98 -3.79 0.70
C THR A 225 -17.38 -3.73 0.10
N MET A 226 -18.35 -3.30 0.89
CA MET A 226 -19.73 -3.14 0.42
C MET A 226 -19.83 -2.10 -0.70
N TYR A 227 -19.22 -0.93 -0.53
CA TYR A 227 -19.20 0.14 -1.54
C TYR A 227 -18.61 -0.33 -2.87
N VAL A 228 -17.45 -1.02 -2.85
CA VAL A 228 -16.82 -1.53 -4.07
C VAL A 228 -17.68 -2.60 -4.73
N GLN A 229 -18.28 -3.51 -3.97
CA GLN A 229 -19.19 -4.54 -4.49
C GLN A 229 -20.47 -3.98 -5.13
N MET A 230 -20.84 -2.76 -4.79
CA MET A 230 -21.97 -2.07 -5.43
C MET A 230 -21.59 -1.32 -6.71
N GLN A 231 -20.32 -1.01 -6.91
CA GLN A 231 -19.84 -0.17 -8.03
C GLN A 231 -19.07 -0.94 -9.10
N GLU A 232 -18.37 -2.00 -8.70
CA GLU A 232 -17.48 -2.75 -9.58
C GLU A 232 -18.07 -4.11 -9.92
N GLN A 233 -17.70 -4.64 -11.08
CA GLN A 233 -18.04 -6.01 -11.44
C GLN A 233 -17.21 -6.98 -10.60
N MET A 234 -17.85 -7.64 -9.66
CA MET A 234 -17.24 -8.60 -8.76
C MET A 234 -17.24 -10.01 -9.34
N ALA A 235 -16.29 -10.82 -8.86
CA ALA A 235 -16.30 -12.26 -9.14
C ALA A 235 -17.57 -12.91 -8.60
N ASP A 236 -18.09 -13.90 -9.32
CA ASP A 236 -19.27 -14.66 -8.91
C ASP A 236 -19.03 -15.32 -7.54
N GLY A 237 -19.86 -14.95 -6.57
CA GLY A 237 -19.76 -15.41 -5.18
C GLY A 237 -19.97 -16.89 -4.96
N THR A 238 -20.45 -17.63 -5.98
CA THR A 238 -20.63 -19.09 -5.95
C THR A 238 -19.37 -19.86 -6.35
N LEU A 239 -18.34 -19.17 -6.86
CA LEU A 239 -17.08 -19.82 -7.25
C LEU A 239 -16.31 -20.33 -6.04
N ASP A 240 -15.50 -21.36 -6.27
CA ASP A 240 -14.48 -21.78 -5.33
C ASP A 240 -13.46 -20.64 -5.13
N PRO A 241 -13.29 -20.11 -3.91
CA PRO A 241 -12.47 -18.91 -3.66
C PRO A 241 -11.06 -18.99 -4.26
N PRO A 242 -10.26 -20.07 -4.09
CA PRO A 242 -8.94 -20.17 -4.68
C PRO A 242 -8.89 -20.03 -6.19
N ALA A 243 -9.98 -20.36 -6.88
CA ALA A 243 -10.08 -20.34 -8.34
C ALA A 243 -10.82 -19.09 -8.88
N ALA A 244 -11.22 -18.16 -8.03
CA ALA A 244 -12.06 -17.02 -8.43
C ALA A 244 -11.28 -15.90 -9.14
N CYS A 245 -10.01 -15.67 -8.78
CA CYS A 245 -9.16 -14.66 -9.41
C CYS A 245 -8.57 -15.20 -10.72
N ARG A 246 -9.06 -14.70 -11.84
CA ARG A 246 -8.74 -15.19 -13.20
C ARG A 246 -8.37 -14.04 -14.13
N PRO A 247 -7.29 -13.28 -13.86
CA PRO A 247 -6.88 -12.18 -14.72
C PRO A 247 -6.58 -12.70 -16.13
N PHE A 248 -7.09 -11.99 -17.14
CA PHE A 248 -6.96 -12.29 -18.56
C PHE A 248 -7.66 -13.59 -19.05
N GLU A 249 -8.23 -14.40 -18.17
CA GLU A 249 -8.98 -15.59 -18.58
C GLU A 249 -10.32 -15.20 -19.22
N ARG A 250 -10.71 -15.92 -20.29
CA ARG A 250 -11.96 -15.68 -21.02
C ARG A 250 -13.21 -15.83 -20.14
N ARG A 251 -13.19 -16.75 -19.17
CA ARG A 251 -14.31 -17.04 -18.25
C ARG A 251 -14.25 -16.24 -16.95
N ARG A 252 -13.41 -15.20 -16.87
CA ARG A 252 -13.41 -14.32 -15.69
C ARG A 252 -14.77 -13.67 -15.48
N THR A 253 -15.21 -13.56 -14.25
CA THR A 253 -16.52 -13.01 -13.88
C THR A 253 -16.43 -11.61 -13.24
N GLY A 254 -15.25 -11.23 -12.77
CA GLY A 254 -15.06 -9.93 -12.15
C GLY A 254 -13.86 -9.90 -11.19
N MET A 255 -13.78 -8.84 -10.41
CA MET A 255 -12.72 -8.53 -9.46
C MET A 255 -12.84 -9.39 -8.19
N VAL A 256 -11.70 -9.73 -7.60
CA VAL A 256 -11.61 -10.27 -6.24
C VAL A 256 -10.90 -9.23 -5.36
N LEU A 257 -11.50 -8.85 -4.24
CA LEU A 257 -10.96 -7.87 -3.33
C LEU A 257 -9.82 -8.44 -2.49
N GLY A 258 -8.88 -7.58 -2.09
CA GLY A 258 -7.78 -7.99 -1.25
C GLY A 258 -7.17 -6.82 -0.48
N GLU A 259 -6.15 -7.14 0.28
CA GLU A 259 -5.32 -6.17 1.00
C GLU A 259 -3.85 -6.58 0.98
N GLY A 260 -2.99 -5.63 1.27
CA GLY A 260 -1.56 -5.86 1.41
C GLY A 260 -0.76 -4.58 1.39
N ALA A 261 0.53 -4.75 1.60
CA ALA A 261 1.51 -3.68 1.46
C ALA A 261 2.84 -4.26 0.95
N ALA A 262 3.59 -3.47 0.21
CA ALA A 262 4.95 -3.80 -0.18
C ALA A 262 5.81 -2.55 -0.21
N ALA A 263 7.08 -2.70 0.11
CA ALA A 263 8.08 -1.65 0.02
C ALA A 263 9.38 -2.19 -0.57
N LEU A 264 10.04 -1.34 -1.34
CA LEU A 264 11.36 -1.55 -1.92
C LEU A 264 12.29 -0.46 -1.38
N ILE A 265 13.54 -0.81 -1.18
CA ILE A 265 14.62 0.17 -0.96
C ILE A 265 15.31 0.40 -2.29
N LEU A 266 15.17 1.62 -2.81
CA LEU A 266 15.82 2.08 -4.03
C LEU A 266 17.04 2.91 -3.67
N GLU A 267 18.18 2.60 -4.24
CA GLU A 267 19.45 3.29 -3.98
C GLU A 267 20.16 3.67 -5.27
N ASP A 268 20.93 4.74 -5.18
CA ASP A 268 21.98 5.04 -6.16
C ASP A 268 22.97 3.88 -6.20
N LEU A 269 23.31 3.40 -7.39
CA LEU A 269 24.19 2.25 -7.56
C LEU A 269 25.56 2.44 -6.89
N GLU A 270 26.16 3.62 -7.03
CA GLU A 270 27.49 3.91 -6.47
C GLU A 270 27.43 3.93 -4.94
N PHE A 271 26.37 4.51 -4.38
CA PHE A 271 26.12 4.49 -2.94
C PHE A 271 25.91 3.07 -2.42
N ALA A 272 25.07 2.27 -3.07
CA ALA A 272 24.81 0.88 -2.71
C ALA A 272 26.10 0.03 -2.75
N GLN A 273 26.92 0.18 -3.77
CA GLN A 273 28.21 -0.51 -3.89
C GLN A 273 29.20 -0.07 -2.80
N ALA A 274 29.29 1.23 -2.53
CA ALA A 274 30.23 1.77 -1.53
C ALA A 274 29.94 1.25 -0.12
N ARG A 275 28.66 1.00 0.23
CA ARG A 275 28.29 0.40 1.53
C ARG A 275 28.26 -1.14 1.53
N GLY A 276 28.55 -1.79 0.40
CA GLY A 276 28.53 -3.25 0.27
C GLY A 276 27.13 -3.85 0.29
N ALA A 277 26.13 -3.15 -0.27
CA ALA A 277 24.75 -3.61 -0.32
C ALA A 277 24.61 -4.88 -1.18
N ASN A 278 23.69 -5.76 -0.80
CA ASN A 278 23.21 -6.82 -1.68
C ASN A 278 22.27 -6.21 -2.73
N ILE A 279 22.71 -6.15 -3.98
CA ILE A 279 21.92 -5.61 -5.09
C ILE A 279 21.04 -6.72 -5.67
N LEU A 280 19.72 -6.56 -5.55
CA LEU A 280 18.74 -7.54 -5.99
C LEU A 280 18.38 -7.38 -7.48
N ALA A 281 18.21 -6.12 -7.91
CA ALA A 281 17.86 -5.78 -9.29
C ALA A 281 18.19 -4.31 -9.57
N GLU A 282 18.19 -3.94 -10.86
CA GLU A 282 18.23 -2.55 -11.33
C GLU A 282 16.85 -2.17 -11.91
N VAL A 283 16.38 -0.97 -11.62
CA VAL A 283 15.16 -0.44 -12.24
C VAL A 283 15.58 0.38 -13.46
N VAL A 284 15.37 -0.18 -14.63
CA VAL A 284 15.88 0.39 -15.90
C VAL A 284 14.89 1.30 -16.61
N GLY A 285 13.60 1.25 -16.27
CA GLY A 285 12.59 2.11 -16.89
C GLY A 285 11.25 2.10 -16.15
N ALA A 286 10.52 3.18 -16.28
CA ALA A 286 9.16 3.34 -15.81
C ALA A 286 8.34 4.10 -16.85
N GLY A 287 7.03 3.83 -16.89
CA GLY A 287 6.11 4.52 -17.78
C GLY A 287 4.73 4.66 -17.15
N SER A 288 4.06 5.75 -17.47
CA SER A 288 2.66 5.97 -17.11
C SER A 288 1.90 6.63 -18.24
N SER A 289 0.62 6.37 -18.34
CA SER A 289 -0.26 6.98 -19.34
C SER A 289 -1.68 7.00 -18.85
N ALA A 290 -2.42 8.03 -19.25
CA ALA A 290 -3.86 8.11 -19.08
C ALA A 290 -4.44 8.66 -20.38
N VAL A 291 -5.25 7.86 -21.07
CA VAL A 291 -5.92 8.24 -22.32
C VAL A 291 -7.41 8.16 -22.12
N ARG A 292 -8.12 9.12 -22.68
CA ARG A 292 -9.56 9.25 -22.63
C ARG A 292 -10.11 9.39 -24.04
N GLN A 293 -11.14 8.65 -24.37
CA GLN A 293 -11.90 8.78 -25.61
C GLN A 293 -12.72 10.10 -25.63
N PRO A 294 -13.16 10.58 -26.80
CA PRO A 294 -13.94 11.82 -26.91
C PRO A 294 -15.25 11.82 -26.09
N ASP A 295 -15.85 10.65 -25.89
CA ASP A 295 -17.06 10.46 -25.07
C ASP A 295 -16.79 10.49 -23.55
N GLY A 296 -15.52 10.57 -23.15
CA GLY A 296 -15.15 10.65 -21.74
C GLY A 296 -14.79 9.31 -21.10
N ILE A 297 -14.91 8.21 -21.81
CA ILE A 297 -14.57 6.87 -21.32
C ILE A 297 -13.05 6.68 -21.38
N ALA A 298 -12.50 5.95 -20.41
CA ALA A 298 -11.07 5.62 -20.41
C ALA A 298 -10.72 4.66 -21.55
N ASP A 299 -9.68 5.00 -22.32
CA ASP A 299 -9.11 4.10 -23.32
C ASP A 299 -7.99 3.29 -22.68
N TYR A 300 -8.35 2.11 -22.17
CA TYR A 300 -7.40 1.24 -21.47
C TYR A 300 -6.35 0.65 -22.41
N GLU A 301 -6.72 0.30 -23.65
CA GLU A 301 -5.80 -0.28 -24.62
C GLU A 301 -4.68 0.71 -24.97
N GLU A 302 -5.04 1.91 -25.37
CA GLU A 302 -4.09 2.97 -25.71
C GLU A 302 -3.28 3.40 -24.46
N SER A 303 -3.91 3.46 -23.28
CA SER A 303 -3.22 3.81 -22.03
C SER A 303 -2.16 2.78 -21.67
N ILE A 304 -2.49 1.49 -21.71
CA ILE A 304 -1.55 0.40 -21.39
C ILE A 304 -0.42 0.36 -22.42
N PHE A 305 -0.75 0.44 -23.71
CA PHE A 305 0.24 0.49 -24.79
C PHE A 305 1.24 1.63 -24.60
N ASN A 306 0.75 2.83 -24.35
CA ASN A 306 1.60 4.00 -24.12
C ASN A 306 2.46 3.89 -22.87
N ALA A 307 1.93 3.34 -21.76
CA ALA A 307 2.71 3.12 -20.54
C ALA A 307 3.84 2.11 -20.75
N LEU A 308 3.56 0.97 -21.40
CA LEU A 308 4.56 -0.04 -21.72
C LEU A 308 5.64 0.53 -22.66
N ARG A 309 5.23 1.21 -23.73
CA ARG A 309 6.15 1.84 -24.69
C ARG A 309 7.05 2.88 -24.01
N ALA A 310 6.50 3.68 -23.09
CA ALA A 310 7.28 4.67 -22.33
C ALA A 310 8.32 3.98 -21.43
N ALA A 311 7.95 2.91 -20.73
CA ALA A 311 8.86 2.14 -19.89
C ALA A 311 10.00 1.51 -20.72
N MET A 312 9.68 0.88 -21.86
CA MET A 312 10.66 0.29 -22.76
C MET A 312 11.62 1.34 -23.36
N ASN A 313 11.08 2.49 -23.79
CA ASN A 313 11.90 3.59 -24.29
C ASN A 313 12.86 4.12 -23.24
N ASN A 314 12.40 4.27 -21.98
CA ASN A 314 13.25 4.69 -20.86
C ASN A 314 14.35 3.67 -20.56
N ALA A 315 14.04 2.39 -20.71
CA ALA A 315 15.00 1.28 -20.56
C ALA A 315 15.93 1.11 -21.76
N SER A 316 15.68 1.80 -22.88
CA SER A 316 16.35 1.56 -24.17
C SER A 316 16.22 0.10 -24.64
N MET A 317 15.08 -0.52 -24.38
CA MET A 317 14.75 -1.90 -24.70
C MET A 317 13.68 -1.99 -25.80
N THR A 318 13.61 -3.13 -26.45
CA THR A 318 12.58 -3.49 -27.43
C THR A 318 11.73 -4.65 -26.93
N ALA A 319 10.62 -4.94 -27.61
CA ALA A 319 9.75 -6.06 -27.25
C ALA A 319 10.41 -7.46 -27.40
N GLY A 320 11.59 -7.52 -27.97
CA GLY A 320 12.36 -8.77 -28.13
C GLY A 320 13.41 -9.02 -27.05
N ASP A 321 13.66 -8.00 -26.21
CA ASP A 321 14.60 -8.07 -25.09
C ASP A 321 13.87 -8.54 -23.81
#